data_f224a443cb3d30c69d584270f75e880d
#
_entry.id   f224a443cb3d30c69d584270f75e880d
#
_cell.length_a   1.000
_cell.length_b   1.000
_cell.length_c   1.000
_cell.angle_alpha   90.00
_cell.angle_beta   90.00
_cell.angle_gamma   90.00
#
_symmetry.space_group_name_H-M   'P 1'
#
loop_
_entity.id
_entity.type
_entity.pdbx_description
1 polymer ?
#
loop_
_entity_poly.entity_id
_entity_poly.type
_entity_poly.pdbx_seq_one_letter_code
_entity_poly.pdbx_strand_id
1 'polypeptide(L)'
;TELSSGGRSTDTTILSMSLIRRLRNDLDLQPKARKLLSFTDNRQDASLQAGHFNDFVEIALLRSALYRAVKANEQTGISHDVLTMKVFQSLDLPVEYYASDPEVRFAQKAETDRALREVLGYRIYRDLKRGWRITSPNLEQSGLLRIEYASLEELCTAEDVWQNTHEVLTSASPETRIRIAKVLLDYMRRE
;
A
#
# COMPACT_ATOMS: atom_id res chain seq x y z
N THR A 1 -9.27 -13.77 28.66
CA THR A 1 -8.60 -13.45 27.39
C THR A 1 -9.67 -13.18 26.35
N GLU A 2 -10.06 -11.91 26.18
CA GLU A 2 -10.90 -11.49 25.06
C GLU A 2 -10.10 -11.66 23.78
N LEU A 3 -10.47 -12.65 22.98
CA LEU A 3 -10.11 -12.68 21.57
C LEU A 3 -10.74 -11.44 20.90
N SER A 4 -9.90 -10.48 20.51
CA SER A 4 -10.38 -9.22 19.97
C SER A 4 -11.31 -9.47 18.77
N SER A 5 -12.42 -8.71 18.72
CA SER A 5 -13.39 -8.78 17.61
C SER A 5 -12.76 -8.52 16.23
N GLY A 6 -11.59 -7.89 16.18
CA GLY A 6 -10.80 -7.69 14.96
C GLY A 6 -10.24 -8.96 14.33
N GLY A 7 -10.00 -10.02 15.12
CA GLY A 7 -9.54 -11.31 14.60
C GLY A 7 -10.62 -12.04 13.81
N ARG A 8 -11.84 -12.08 14.31
CA ARG A 8 -12.95 -12.82 13.67
C ARG A 8 -13.27 -12.32 12.26
N SER A 9 -13.29 -11.00 12.05
CA SER A 9 -13.58 -10.44 10.71
C SER A 9 -12.48 -10.80 9.71
N THR A 10 -11.22 -10.79 10.13
CA THR A 10 -10.08 -11.17 9.27
C THR A 10 -10.11 -12.67 8.95
N ASP A 11 -10.35 -13.52 9.96
CA ASP A 11 -10.43 -14.97 9.78
C ASP A 11 -11.58 -15.35 8.84
N THR A 12 -12.76 -14.76 9.03
CA THR A 12 -13.92 -14.94 8.14
C THR A 12 -13.59 -14.52 6.71
N THR A 13 -12.89 -13.41 6.54
CA THR A 13 -12.49 -12.92 5.21
C THR A 13 -11.51 -13.88 4.53
N ILE A 14 -10.48 -14.34 5.23
CA ILE A 14 -9.48 -15.28 4.69
C ILE A 14 -10.13 -16.61 4.31
N LEU A 15 -10.98 -17.16 5.17
CA LEU A 15 -11.72 -18.39 4.91
C LEU A 15 -12.65 -18.24 3.70
N SER A 16 -13.39 -17.13 3.62
CA SER A 16 -14.29 -16.84 2.49
C SER A 16 -13.53 -16.73 1.17
N MET A 17 -12.39 -16.02 1.16
CA MET A 17 -11.54 -15.92 -0.05
C MET A 17 -10.99 -17.29 -0.47
N SER A 18 -10.54 -18.09 0.48
CA SER A 18 -10.03 -19.44 0.21
C SER A 18 -11.11 -20.36 -0.37
N LEU A 19 -12.32 -20.31 0.17
CA LEU A 19 -13.47 -21.05 -0.34
C LEU A 19 -13.87 -20.58 -1.74
N ILE A 20 -13.98 -19.28 -1.98
CA ILE A 20 -14.30 -18.72 -3.30
C ILE A 20 -13.25 -19.14 -4.33
N ARG A 21 -11.97 -19.07 -3.98
CA ARG A 21 -10.88 -19.52 -4.87
C ARG A 21 -11.01 -20.99 -5.21
N ARG A 22 -11.32 -21.86 -4.25
CA ARG A 22 -11.54 -23.28 -4.49
C ARG A 22 -12.76 -23.52 -5.37
N LEU A 23 -13.89 -22.87 -5.06
CA LEU A 23 -15.12 -22.98 -5.86
C LEU A 23 -14.91 -22.53 -7.32
N ARG A 24 -14.13 -21.46 -7.54
CA ARG A 24 -13.82 -20.98 -8.91
C ARG A 24 -12.98 -21.95 -9.72
N ASN A 25 -12.11 -22.70 -9.07
CA ASN A 25 -11.23 -23.69 -9.69
C ASN A 25 -11.89 -25.08 -9.83
N ASP A 26 -13.10 -25.28 -9.28
CA ASP A 26 -13.85 -26.51 -9.38
C ASP A 26 -14.56 -26.59 -10.73
N LEU A 27 -14.09 -27.48 -11.59
CA LEU A 27 -14.63 -27.67 -12.95
C LEU A 27 -15.94 -28.45 -12.97
N ASP A 28 -16.25 -29.17 -11.90
CA ASP A 28 -17.50 -29.97 -11.79
C ASP A 28 -18.70 -29.05 -11.47
N LEU A 29 -18.43 -27.82 -10.99
CA LEU A 29 -19.45 -26.83 -10.71
C LEU A 29 -19.71 -25.92 -11.92
N GLN A 30 -20.99 -25.69 -12.20
CA GLN A 30 -21.34 -24.65 -13.16
C GLN A 30 -20.89 -23.26 -12.71
N PRO A 31 -20.46 -22.35 -13.62
CA PRO A 31 -19.97 -21.02 -13.25
C PRO A 31 -20.92 -20.23 -12.34
N LYS A 32 -22.24 -20.36 -12.57
CA LYS A 32 -23.29 -19.70 -11.74
C LYS A 32 -23.36 -20.24 -10.31
N ALA A 33 -22.92 -21.48 -10.07
CA ALA A 33 -22.91 -22.13 -8.76
C ALA A 33 -21.64 -21.84 -7.95
N ARG A 34 -20.60 -21.28 -8.55
CA ARG A 34 -19.32 -20.96 -7.93
C ARG A 34 -19.40 -19.69 -7.06
N LYS A 35 -20.35 -19.67 -6.11
CA LYS A 35 -20.66 -18.53 -5.24
C LYS A 35 -20.65 -18.98 -3.79
N LEU A 36 -20.27 -18.06 -2.91
CA LEU A 36 -20.39 -18.20 -1.47
C LEU A 36 -21.48 -17.25 -0.96
N LEU A 37 -22.42 -17.75 -0.20
CA LEU A 37 -23.40 -16.98 0.53
C LEU A 37 -23.05 -17.05 2.01
N SER A 38 -22.93 -15.89 2.64
CA SER A 38 -22.71 -15.78 4.08
C SER A 38 -23.88 -15.05 4.72
N PHE A 39 -24.36 -15.57 5.83
CA PHE A 39 -25.47 -15.01 6.58
C PHE A 39 -24.98 -14.61 7.97
N THR A 40 -25.48 -13.49 8.45
CA THR A 40 -25.29 -13.02 9.82
C THR A 40 -26.66 -12.77 10.43
N ASP A 41 -26.76 -12.84 11.74
CA ASP A 41 -28.02 -12.67 12.48
C ASP A 41 -28.51 -11.22 12.51
N ASN A 42 -27.66 -10.25 12.17
CA ASN A 42 -28.09 -8.87 12.06
C ASN A 42 -27.51 -8.14 10.83
N ARG A 43 -28.26 -7.11 10.38
CA ARG A 43 -27.91 -6.31 9.19
C ARG A 43 -26.63 -5.49 9.39
N GLN A 44 -26.36 -5.03 10.59
CA GLN A 44 -25.19 -4.21 10.90
C GLN A 44 -23.91 -5.04 10.75
N ASP A 45 -23.88 -6.25 11.28
CA ASP A 45 -22.72 -7.16 11.17
C ASP A 45 -22.49 -7.59 9.73
N ALA A 46 -23.56 -7.81 8.95
CA ALA A 46 -23.44 -8.08 7.51
C ALA A 46 -22.76 -6.93 6.77
N SER A 47 -23.17 -5.69 7.03
CA SER A 47 -22.59 -4.51 6.41
C SER A 47 -21.13 -4.29 6.82
N LEU A 48 -20.81 -4.43 8.11
CA LEU A 48 -19.44 -4.33 8.62
C LEU A 48 -18.53 -5.42 8.03
N GLN A 49 -19.03 -6.64 7.92
CA GLN A 49 -18.27 -7.74 7.33
C GLN A 49 -18.01 -7.53 5.85
N ALA A 50 -19.01 -7.05 5.08
CA ALA A 50 -18.84 -6.73 3.66
C ALA A 50 -17.83 -5.59 3.45
N GLY A 51 -17.91 -4.53 4.25
CA GLY A 51 -16.93 -3.44 4.22
C GLY A 51 -15.52 -3.93 4.56
N HIS A 52 -15.39 -4.75 5.60
CA HIS A 52 -14.10 -5.33 5.96
C HIS A 52 -13.52 -6.22 4.85
N PHE A 53 -14.37 -7.01 4.19
CA PHE A 53 -13.94 -7.87 3.09
C PHE A 53 -13.40 -7.05 1.91
N ASN A 54 -14.12 -6.02 1.50
CA ASN A 54 -13.69 -5.13 0.42
C ASN A 54 -12.37 -4.43 0.76
N ASP A 55 -12.28 -3.81 1.93
CA ASP A 55 -11.06 -3.15 2.39
C ASP A 55 -9.86 -4.12 2.44
N PHE A 56 -10.08 -5.34 2.93
CA PHE A 56 -9.02 -6.35 3.02
C PHE A 56 -8.51 -6.77 1.65
N VAL A 57 -9.42 -6.99 0.67
CA VAL A 57 -9.04 -7.35 -0.69
C VAL A 57 -8.26 -6.21 -1.35
N GLU A 58 -8.77 -4.98 -1.25
CA GLU A 58 -8.11 -3.81 -1.83
C GLU A 58 -6.70 -3.60 -1.27
N ILE A 59 -6.54 -3.67 0.06
CA ILE A 59 -5.24 -3.47 0.68
C ILE A 59 -4.28 -4.63 0.38
N ALA A 60 -4.78 -5.87 0.30
CA ALA A 60 -3.97 -7.02 -0.05
C ALA A 60 -3.44 -6.93 -1.49
N LEU A 61 -4.27 -6.48 -2.43
CA LEU A 61 -3.87 -6.23 -3.81
C LEU A 61 -2.83 -5.11 -3.89
N LEU A 62 -3.07 -3.99 -3.23
CA LEU A 62 -2.16 -2.85 -3.20
C LEU A 62 -0.80 -3.23 -2.63
N ARG A 63 -0.77 -3.83 -1.44
CA ARG A 63 0.47 -4.24 -0.76
C ARG A 63 1.21 -5.33 -1.53
N SER A 64 0.49 -6.24 -2.16
CA SER A 64 1.07 -7.29 -3.01
C SER A 64 1.72 -6.71 -4.27
N ALA A 65 1.07 -5.75 -4.93
CA ALA A 65 1.61 -5.05 -6.09
C ALA A 65 2.83 -4.20 -5.70
N LEU A 66 2.76 -3.48 -4.58
CA LEU A 66 3.87 -2.70 -4.04
C LEU A 66 5.07 -3.60 -3.72
N TYR A 67 4.86 -4.73 -3.04
CA TYR A 67 5.92 -5.68 -2.74
C TYR A 67 6.62 -6.19 -4.01
N ARG A 68 5.84 -6.56 -5.05
CA ARG A 68 6.42 -7.00 -6.32
C ARG A 68 7.22 -5.88 -6.99
N ALA A 69 6.70 -4.65 -6.99
CA ALA A 69 7.40 -3.49 -7.56
C ALA A 69 8.73 -3.23 -6.83
N VAL A 70 8.71 -3.18 -5.50
CA VAL A 70 9.91 -2.95 -4.66
C VAL A 70 10.92 -4.07 -4.85
N LYS A 71 10.49 -5.33 -4.80
CA LYS A 71 11.36 -6.49 -4.97
C LYS A 71 12.04 -6.53 -6.35
N ALA A 72 11.30 -6.18 -7.40
CA ALA A 72 11.85 -6.11 -8.76
C ALA A 72 12.90 -4.99 -8.94
N ASN A 73 12.94 -4.01 -8.04
CA ASN A 73 13.87 -2.88 -8.07
C ASN A 73 14.72 -2.79 -6.78
N GLU A 74 14.95 -3.91 -6.11
CA GLU A 74 15.62 -3.96 -4.79
C GLU A 74 17.02 -3.36 -4.82
N GLN A 75 17.76 -3.52 -5.90
CA GLN A 75 19.14 -3.03 -6.02
C GLN A 75 19.24 -1.53 -6.34
N THR A 76 18.27 -0.98 -7.06
CA THR A 76 18.30 0.41 -7.54
C THR A 76 17.39 1.34 -6.73
N GLY A 77 16.49 0.76 -5.95
CA GLY A 77 15.40 1.50 -5.34
C GLY A 77 14.36 1.98 -6.36
N ILE A 78 13.32 2.62 -5.86
CA ILE A 78 12.28 3.25 -6.69
C ILE A 78 12.13 4.69 -6.21
N SER A 79 12.34 5.65 -7.12
CA SER A 79 12.07 7.05 -6.82
C SER A 79 10.56 7.29 -6.66
N HIS A 80 10.19 8.24 -5.80
CA HIS A 80 8.80 8.52 -5.44
C HIS A 80 7.93 8.93 -6.65
N ASP A 81 8.49 9.60 -7.64
CA ASP A 81 7.80 10.06 -8.85
C ASP A 81 7.36 8.91 -9.76
N VAL A 82 8.12 7.80 -9.79
CA VAL A 82 7.80 6.62 -10.60
C VAL A 82 7.16 5.48 -9.82
N LEU A 83 7.10 5.58 -8.48
CA LEU A 83 6.59 4.52 -7.60
C LEU A 83 5.19 4.07 -8.00
N THR A 84 4.27 5.02 -8.17
CA THR A 84 2.87 4.73 -8.48
C THR A 84 2.72 4.02 -9.83
N MET A 85 3.53 4.42 -10.82
CA MET A 85 3.55 3.77 -12.13
C MET A 85 4.06 2.32 -12.02
N LYS A 86 5.14 2.10 -11.26
CA LYS A 86 5.68 0.75 -11.03
C LYS A 86 4.70 -0.15 -10.30
N VAL A 87 3.99 0.37 -9.32
CA VAL A 87 2.94 -0.37 -8.59
C VAL A 87 1.76 -0.68 -9.52
N PHE A 88 1.31 0.26 -10.33
CA PHE A 88 0.27 0.03 -11.33
C PHE A 88 0.65 -1.09 -12.30
N GLN A 89 1.87 -1.06 -12.84
CA GLN A 89 2.37 -2.12 -13.71
C GLN A 89 2.44 -3.49 -13.01
N SER A 90 2.89 -3.50 -11.74
CA SER A 90 2.96 -4.73 -10.93
C SER A 90 1.60 -5.24 -10.48
N LEU A 91 0.58 -4.38 -10.43
CA LEU A 91 -0.79 -4.77 -10.11
C LEU A 91 -1.38 -5.68 -11.20
N ASP A 92 -1.05 -5.38 -12.47
CA ASP A 92 -1.43 -6.15 -13.66
C ASP A 92 -2.93 -6.51 -13.67
N LEU A 93 -3.76 -5.52 -13.35
CA LEU A 93 -5.20 -5.71 -13.22
C LEU A 93 -5.87 -5.48 -14.58
N PRO A 94 -6.65 -6.45 -15.11
CA PRO A 94 -7.45 -6.25 -16.31
C PRO A 94 -8.38 -5.04 -16.20
N VAL A 95 -8.53 -4.29 -17.30
CA VAL A 95 -9.31 -3.05 -17.35
C VAL A 95 -10.75 -3.20 -16.87
N GLU A 96 -11.34 -4.37 -17.10
CA GLU A 96 -12.70 -4.73 -16.69
C GLU A 96 -12.95 -4.67 -15.17
N TYR A 97 -11.88 -4.69 -14.36
CA TYR A 97 -12.00 -4.63 -12.90
C TYR A 97 -11.92 -3.22 -12.33
N TYR A 98 -11.56 -2.21 -13.12
CA TYR A 98 -11.43 -0.84 -12.63
C TYR A 98 -12.05 0.23 -13.54
N ALA A 99 -12.40 -0.11 -14.79
CA ALA A 99 -13.10 0.79 -15.68
C ALA A 99 -14.62 0.68 -15.48
N SER A 100 -15.32 1.79 -15.57
CA SER A 100 -16.79 1.81 -15.61
C SER A 100 -17.34 1.21 -16.90
N ASP A 101 -16.58 1.31 -18.00
CA ASP A 101 -16.83 0.64 -19.27
C ASP A 101 -15.70 -0.34 -19.57
N PRO A 102 -15.94 -1.67 -19.54
CA PRO A 102 -14.92 -2.68 -19.84
C PRO A 102 -14.34 -2.62 -21.26
N GLU A 103 -15.08 -2.03 -22.20
CA GLU A 103 -14.67 -1.91 -23.59
C GLU A 103 -13.91 -0.59 -23.90
N VAL A 104 -13.58 0.17 -22.88
CA VAL A 104 -12.84 1.43 -23.01
C VAL A 104 -11.54 1.28 -23.78
N ARG A 105 -11.27 2.17 -24.74
CA ARG A 105 -10.11 2.11 -25.65
C ARG A 105 -9.42 3.47 -25.79
N PHE A 106 -8.20 3.44 -26.34
CA PHE A 106 -7.42 4.62 -26.71
C PHE A 106 -7.30 5.68 -25.58
N ALA A 107 -7.63 6.93 -25.87
CA ALA A 107 -7.50 8.07 -24.96
C ALA A 107 -8.30 7.86 -23.66
N GLN A 108 -9.50 7.32 -23.74
CA GLN A 108 -10.34 7.05 -22.58
C GLN A 108 -9.75 5.96 -21.68
N LYS A 109 -9.11 4.91 -22.28
CA LYS A 109 -8.37 3.93 -21.50
C LYS A 109 -7.18 4.58 -20.78
N ALA A 110 -6.42 5.44 -21.46
CA ALA A 110 -5.29 6.14 -20.87
C ALA A 110 -5.70 7.04 -19.69
N GLU A 111 -6.86 7.68 -19.79
CA GLU A 111 -7.43 8.48 -18.69
C GLU A 111 -7.87 7.60 -17.52
N THR A 112 -8.53 6.48 -17.78
CA THR A 112 -8.91 5.49 -16.76
C THR A 112 -7.68 4.91 -16.04
N ASP A 113 -6.64 4.55 -16.78
CA ASP A 113 -5.37 4.07 -16.23
C ASP A 113 -4.68 5.16 -15.39
N ARG A 114 -4.78 6.42 -15.81
CA ARG A 114 -4.28 7.56 -15.04
C ARG A 114 -5.04 7.73 -13.73
N ALA A 115 -6.37 7.69 -13.78
CA ALA A 115 -7.21 7.81 -12.58
C ALA A 115 -6.89 6.69 -11.58
N LEU A 116 -6.73 5.44 -12.04
CA LEU A 116 -6.32 4.34 -11.16
C LEU A 116 -4.95 4.60 -10.53
N ARG A 117 -3.97 5.09 -11.30
CA ARG A 117 -2.63 5.43 -10.76
C ARG A 117 -2.70 6.51 -9.69
N GLU A 118 -3.54 7.53 -9.86
CA GLU A 118 -3.72 8.58 -8.85
C GLU A 118 -4.33 8.01 -7.56
N VAL A 119 -5.32 7.12 -7.67
CA VAL A 119 -5.91 6.42 -6.51
C VAL A 119 -4.88 5.53 -5.82
N LEU A 120 -4.08 4.78 -6.57
CA LEU A 120 -3.00 3.94 -6.02
C LEU A 120 -1.98 4.81 -5.27
N GLY A 121 -1.57 5.93 -5.85
CA GLY A 121 -0.66 6.89 -5.21
C GLY A 121 -1.21 7.38 -3.88
N TYR A 122 -2.43 7.88 -3.86
CA TYR A 122 -3.10 8.32 -2.63
C TYR A 122 -3.12 7.22 -1.55
N ARG A 123 -3.49 6.00 -1.94
CA ARG A 123 -3.58 4.87 -0.99
C ARG A 123 -2.22 4.42 -0.47
N ILE A 124 -1.17 4.42 -1.31
CA ILE A 124 0.20 4.09 -0.90
C ILE A 124 0.68 5.11 0.15
N TYR A 125 0.56 6.40 -0.13
CA TYR A 125 1.02 7.44 0.80
C TYR A 125 0.21 7.47 2.10
N ARG A 126 -1.09 7.20 2.03
CA ARG A 126 -1.92 7.05 3.21
C ARG A 126 -1.50 5.86 4.07
N ASP A 127 -1.24 4.70 3.46
CA ASP A 127 -0.80 3.47 4.15
C ASP A 127 0.64 3.61 4.68
N LEU A 128 1.48 4.40 4.00
CA LEU A 128 2.82 4.75 4.46
C LEU A 128 2.78 5.65 5.71
N LYS A 129 1.84 6.61 5.75
CA LYS A 129 1.71 7.55 6.87
C LYS A 129 1.26 6.85 8.16
N ARG A 130 0.19 6.03 8.13
CA ARG A 130 -0.45 5.50 9.35
C ARG A 130 -1.04 4.09 9.24
N GLY A 131 -0.73 3.35 8.19
CA GLY A 131 -1.38 2.09 7.91
C GLY A 131 -2.82 2.25 7.37
N TRP A 132 -3.42 1.16 6.95
CA TRP A 132 -4.76 1.16 6.37
C TRP A 132 -5.86 1.29 7.43
N ARG A 133 -5.57 0.91 8.67
CA ARG A 133 -6.37 1.15 9.88
C ARG A 133 -5.48 1.70 10.98
N ILE A 134 -6.06 2.43 11.91
CA ILE A 134 -5.34 3.08 13.02
C ILE A 134 -4.48 2.08 13.81
N THR A 135 -4.95 0.84 13.97
CA THR A 135 -4.26 -0.21 14.72
C THR A 135 -3.36 -1.12 13.86
N SER A 136 -3.32 -0.89 12.55
CA SER A 136 -2.54 -1.73 11.63
C SER A 136 -1.17 -1.13 11.36
N PRO A 137 -0.12 -1.96 11.22
CA PRO A 137 1.20 -1.47 10.87
C PRO A 137 1.16 -0.80 9.49
N ASN A 138 1.89 0.30 9.34
CA ASN A 138 2.10 0.95 8.06
C ASN A 138 3.06 0.15 7.15
N LEU A 139 3.33 0.64 5.95
CA LEU A 139 4.15 -0.07 4.96
C LEU A 139 5.59 -0.31 5.42
N GLU A 140 6.20 0.62 6.16
CA GLU A 140 7.54 0.44 6.74
C GLU A 140 7.51 -0.54 7.92
N GLN A 141 6.57 -0.38 8.84
CA GLN A 141 6.40 -1.26 10.01
C GLN A 141 6.09 -2.70 9.61
N SER A 142 5.43 -2.89 8.47
CA SER A 142 5.16 -4.23 7.91
C SER A 142 6.34 -4.83 7.15
N GLY A 143 7.45 -4.08 6.99
CA GLY A 143 8.63 -4.53 6.26
C GLY A 143 8.46 -4.62 4.73
N LEU A 144 7.42 -3.99 4.16
CA LEU A 144 7.17 -4.03 2.72
C LEU A 144 8.09 -3.11 1.93
N LEU A 145 8.55 -2.04 2.55
CA LEU A 145 9.50 -1.09 1.98
C LEU A 145 10.30 -0.40 3.08
N ARG A 146 11.39 0.22 2.69
CA ARG A 146 12.18 1.15 3.50
C ARG A 146 12.31 2.47 2.75
N ILE A 147 12.15 3.58 3.43
CA ILE A 147 12.35 4.91 2.85
C ILE A 147 13.82 5.30 3.01
N GLU A 148 14.41 5.74 1.93
CA GLU A 148 15.76 6.32 1.89
C GLU A 148 15.67 7.72 1.29
N TYR A 149 16.54 8.59 1.76
CA TYR A 149 16.61 9.98 1.29
C TYR A 149 17.86 10.10 0.41
N ALA A 150 17.63 10.24 -0.89
CA ALA A 150 18.70 10.44 -1.85
C ALA A 150 19.51 11.70 -1.48
N SER A 151 20.82 11.64 -1.70
CA SER A 151 21.76 12.75 -1.45
C SER A 151 21.84 13.26 -0.02
N LEU A 152 21.23 12.59 0.97
CA LEU A 152 21.29 13.01 2.36
C LEU A 152 22.73 12.98 2.90
N GLU A 153 23.50 11.96 2.53
CA GLU A 153 24.92 11.83 2.91
C GLU A 153 25.77 12.93 2.28
N GLU A 154 25.58 13.20 1.00
CA GLU A 154 26.27 14.29 0.28
C GLU A 154 25.95 15.64 0.92
N LEU A 155 24.68 15.91 1.18
CA LEU A 155 24.24 17.15 1.83
C LEU A 155 24.84 17.32 3.22
N CYS A 156 24.90 16.27 4.02
CA CYS A 156 25.41 16.34 5.39
C CYS A 156 26.94 16.42 5.48
N THR A 157 27.65 15.99 4.43
CA THR A 157 29.11 16.12 4.31
C THR A 157 29.57 17.46 3.73
N ALA A 158 28.70 18.17 3.01
CA ALA A 158 29.01 19.47 2.42
C ALA A 158 29.06 20.56 3.50
N GLU A 159 30.27 20.91 4.00
CA GLU A 159 30.47 21.83 5.11
C GLU A 159 29.94 23.25 4.83
N ASP A 160 29.97 23.69 3.58
CA ASP A 160 29.48 25.00 3.14
C ASP A 160 27.97 25.19 3.39
N VAL A 161 27.19 24.11 3.27
CA VAL A 161 25.75 24.11 3.50
C VAL A 161 25.42 24.40 4.98
N TRP A 162 26.29 24.00 5.90
CA TRP A 162 26.05 24.05 7.33
C TRP A 162 26.64 25.26 8.01
N GLN A 163 27.51 26.06 7.37
CA GLN A 163 28.22 27.21 7.95
C GLN A 163 27.29 28.29 8.51
N ASN A 164 26.11 28.48 7.92
CA ASN A 164 25.13 29.48 8.34
C ASN A 164 23.91 28.89 9.07
N THR A 165 24.05 27.68 9.60
CA THR A 165 22.98 27.03 10.35
C THR A 165 23.17 27.19 11.85
N HIS A 166 22.32 26.56 12.66
CA HIS A 166 22.45 26.59 14.11
C HIS A 166 23.77 25.97 14.55
N GLU A 167 24.44 26.61 15.56
CA GLU A 167 25.76 26.25 16.08
C GLU A 167 25.93 24.74 16.35
N VAL A 168 24.90 24.10 16.90
CA VAL A 168 24.88 22.65 17.20
C VAL A 168 25.01 21.82 15.90
N LEU A 169 24.45 22.27 14.78
CA LEU A 169 24.54 21.58 13.51
C LEU A 169 25.88 21.88 12.81
N THR A 170 26.36 23.12 12.90
CA THR A 170 27.64 23.52 12.34
C THR A 170 28.80 22.74 12.98
N SER A 171 28.76 22.53 14.30
CA SER A 171 29.79 21.79 15.05
C SER A 171 29.62 20.27 15.04
N ALA A 172 28.49 19.77 14.57
CA ALA A 172 28.20 18.33 14.55
C ALA A 172 29.02 17.60 13.47
N SER A 173 29.36 16.34 13.72
CA SER A 173 29.93 15.48 12.66
C SER A 173 28.89 15.17 11.56
N PRO A 174 29.33 14.86 10.32
CA PRO A 174 28.44 14.45 9.23
C PRO A 174 27.48 13.33 9.62
N GLU A 175 27.94 12.33 10.36
CA GLU A 175 27.10 11.20 10.80
C GLU A 175 26.00 11.65 11.76
N THR A 176 26.31 12.64 12.62
CA THR A 176 25.33 13.22 13.54
C THR A 176 24.30 14.04 12.76
N ARG A 177 24.73 14.83 11.77
CA ARG A 177 23.84 15.59 10.88
C ARG A 177 22.91 14.65 10.11
N ILE A 178 23.43 13.56 9.55
CA ILE A 178 22.62 12.52 8.85
C ILE A 178 21.55 11.97 9.78
N ARG A 179 21.91 11.61 11.00
CA ARG A 179 20.96 11.06 11.98
C ARG A 179 19.87 12.05 12.35
N ILE A 180 20.22 13.31 12.62
CA ILE A 180 19.26 14.37 12.94
C ILE A 180 18.33 14.64 11.75
N ALA A 181 18.89 14.84 10.55
CA ALA A 181 18.13 15.14 9.35
C ALA A 181 17.18 13.99 9.00
N LYS A 182 17.62 12.73 9.11
CA LYS A 182 16.78 11.56 8.88
C LYS A 182 15.59 11.51 9.83
N VAL A 183 15.81 11.77 11.12
CA VAL A 183 14.73 11.80 12.13
C VAL A 183 13.73 12.90 11.83
N LEU A 184 14.19 14.10 11.45
CA LEU A 184 13.32 15.22 11.08
C LEU A 184 12.52 14.93 9.81
N LEU A 185 13.15 14.40 8.76
CA LEU A 185 12.48 14.03 7.51
C LEU A 185 11.45 12.92 7.75
N ASP A 186 11.78 11.91 8.55
CA ASP A 186 10.85 10.85 8.94
C ASP A 186 9.66 11.40 9.74
N TYR A 187 9.88 12.36 10.62
CA TYR A 187 8.81 13.03 11.35
C TYR A 187 7.90 13.81 10.40
N MET A 188 8.47 14.70 9.57
CA MET A 188 7.72 15.52 8.62
C MET A 188 6.88 14.67 7.63
N ARG A 189 7.38 13.53 7.24
CA ARG A 189 6.69 12.61 6.33
C ARG A 189 5.48 11.92 7.00
N ARG A 190 5.51 11.75 8.32
CA ARG A 190 4.44 11.05 9.07
C ARG A 190 3.37 11.99 9.62
N GLU A 191 3.65 13.28 9.72
CA GLU A 191 2.67 14.31 10.11
C GLU A 191 1.81 14.77 8.91
#